data_d96c5bd82643467e9925318ab90001cd
#
_entry.id   d96c5bd82643467e9925318ab90001cd
#
_cell.length_a   1.000
_cell.length_b   1.000
_cell.length_c   1.000
_cell.angle_alpha   90.00
_cell.angle_beta   90.00
_cell.angle_gamma   90.00
#
_symmetry.space_group_name_H-M   'P 1'
#
loop_
_entity.id
_entity.type
_entity.pdbx_description
1 polymer ?
#
loop_
_entity_poly.entity_id
_entity_poly.type
_entity_poly.pdbx_seq_one_letter_code
_entity_poly.pdbx_strand_id
1 'polypeptide(L)'
;MSCALLIENLTCQYDAQTVLKSLSLQVNPGEIVWLLGASGCGKTTLLKAIAGLLPLASGQLSLNCVTLDDGKRWLPPEQRNIGMIFQDYALFPHLTVAQNVGFGLDAMPAKQKEAKIAEMLALVHLDAFAERYPHQLSGGQQQRVAIARALAYKPDLLLLDEPFSNIDTQVRHELIIEIRKIFKQQGVTAIFVTHSREEAFAFADKMAVMNRGVIEQYGTAAELYYQPSSQFVADFLGGGSYLSAKRISETQYQTALGVVEAIARQPIAVEAECKLLLRPQQVQIRAEEESSVTVTEQQFMGDHCRYLIDAHGTQLIATSSQPLELGQAVSVNIDTQGVLAFA
;
A
#
# COMPACT_ATOMS: atom_id res chain seq x y z
N MET A 1 -16.32 -18.22 -8.24
CA MET A 1 -15.30 -17.96 -7.18
C MET A 1 -15.98 -17.14 -6.10
N SER A 2 -15.90 -17.55 -4.83
CA SER A 2 -16.50 -16.75 -3.74
C SER A 2 -15.64 -15.49 -3.52
N CYS A 3 -16.26 -14.32 -3.59
CA CYS A 3 -15.66 -13.03 -3.25
C CYS A 3 -16.02 -12.72 -1.81
N ALA A 4 -15.05 -12.27 -0.98
CA ALA A 4 -15.35 -11.83 0.38
C ALA A 4 -15.98 -10.44 0.36
N LEU A 5 -15.31 -9.46 -0.27
CA LEU A 5 -15.83 -8.11 -0.45
C LEU A 5 -15.96 -7.78 -1.92
N LEU A 6 -17.12 -7.26 -2.32
CA LEU A 6 -17.38 -6.74 -3.65
C LEU A 6 -17.91 -5.31 -3.55
N ILE A 7 -17.24 -4.41 -4.22
CA ILE A 7 -17.59 -3.01 -4.36
C ILE A 7 -17.80 -2.72 -5.86
N GLU A 8 -18.96 -2.21 -6.23
CA GLU A 8 -19.31 -1.91 -7.62
C GLU A 8 -19.78 -0.47 -7.76
N ASN A 9 -19.02 0.32 -8.51
CA ASN A 9 -19.32 1.72 -8.85
C ASN A 9 -19.65 2.60 -7.64
N LEU A 10 -18.97 2.37 -6.51
CA LEU A 10 -19.20 3.04 -5.25
C LEU A 10 -18.87 4.53 -5.35
N THR A 11 -19.85 5.37 -4.98
CA THR A 11 -19.69 6.81 -4.88
C THR A 11 -20.04 7.26 -3.47
N CYS A 12 -19.14 8.06 -2.86
CA CYS A 12 -19.35 8.69 -1.56
C CYS A 12 -19.20 10.19 -1.65
N GLN A 13 -20.01 10.89 -0.86
CA GLN A 13 -20.03 12.35 -0.80
C GLN A 13 -20.03 12.81 0.66
N TYR A 14 -19.38 13.95 0.92
CA TYR A 14 -19.56 14.74 2.11
C TYR A 14 -20.22 16.06 1.68
N ASP A 15 -21.43 16.32 2.16
CA ASP A 15 -22.26 17.42 1.71
C ASP A 15 -22.43 17.40 0.17
N ALA A 16 -21.93 18.41 -0.53
CA ALA A 16 -21.97 18.50 -1.99
C ALA A 16 -20.68 18.01 -2.68
N GLN A 17 -19.65 17.60 -1.92
CA GLN A 17 -18.36 17.21 -2.50
C GLN A 17 -18.24 15.70 -2.67
N THR A 18 -18.12 15.24 -3.91
CA THR A 18 -17.84 13.83 -4.22
C THR A 18 -16.39 13.50 -3.92
N VAL A 19 -16.16 12.58 -2.98
CA VAL A 19 -14.84 12.11 -2.56
C VAL A 19 -14.46 10.81 -3.24
N LEU A 20 -15.37 9.83 -3.32
CA LEU A 20 -15.17 8.59 -4.07
C LEU A 20 -16.05 8.61 -5.32
N LYS A 21 -15.48 8.21 -6.46
CA LYS A 21 -16.09 8.41 -7.79
C LYS A 21 -16.18 7.07 -8.52
N SER A 22 -17.34 6.41 -8.44
CA SER A 22 -17.61 5.14 -9.16
C SER A 22 -16.50 4.10 -8.97
N LEU A 23 -16.02 3.93 -7.73
CA LEU A 23 -14.91 3.05 -7.37
C LEU A 23 -15.38 1.60 -7.34
N SER A 24 -14.60 0.70 -7.94
CA SER A 24 -14.84 -0.74 -7.88
C SER A 24 -13.62 -1.47 -7.31
N LEU A 25 -13.87 -2.47 -6.45
CA LEU A 25 -12.84 -3.29 -5.80
C LEU A 25 -13.40 -4.66 -5.46
N GLN A 26 -12.61 -5.70 -5.70
CA GLN A 26 -12.92 -7.06 -5.30
C GLN A 26 -11.81 -7.62 -4.42
N VAL A 27 -12.17 -8.17 -3.25
CA VAL A 27 -11.25 -8.82 -2.32
C VAL A 27 -11.68 -10.26 -2.10
N ASN A 28 -10.75 -11.20 -2.23
CA ASN A 28 -11.02 -12.62 -2.03
C ASN A 28 -10.89 -13.02 -0.55
N PRO A 29 -11.52 -14.15 -0.12
CA PRO A 29 -11.36 -14.64 1.24
C PRO A 29 -9.89 -14.91 1.60
N GLY A 30 -9.45 -14.44 2.79
CA GLY A 30 -8.07 -14.56 3.27
C GLY A 30 -7.05 -13.69 2.54
N GLU A 31 -7.50 -12.80 1.65
CA GLU A 31 -6.64 -11.85 0.94
C GLU A 31 -6.39 -10.61 1.79
N ILE A 32 -5.15 -10.15 1.79
CA ILE A 32 -4.72 -8.92 2.45
C ILE A 32 -4.48 -7.86 1.38
N VAL A 33 -5.33 -6.84 1.36
CA VAL A 33 -5.28 -5.75 0.39
C VAL A 33 -4.79 -4.47 1.07
N TRP A 34 -3.90 -3.74 0.41
CA TRP A 34 -3.43 -2.44 0.87
C TRP A 34 -3.91 -1.33 -0.04
N LEU A 35 -4.54 -0.32 0.56
CA LEU A 35 -4.95 0.91 -0.11
C LEU A 35 -3.84 1.94 0.03
N LEU A 36 -3.27 2.32 -1.08
CA LEU A 36 -2.19 3.29 -1.20
C LEU A 36 -2.67 4.55 -1.92
N GLY A 37 -2.07 5.69 -1.63
CA GLY A 37 -2.39 6.94 -2.31
C GLY A 37 -2.01 8.16 -1.49
N ALA A 38 -1.94 9.32 -2.11
CA ALA A 38 -1.66 10.59 -1.44
C ALA A 38 -2.70 10.92 -0.38
N SER A 39 -2.33 11.78 0.57
CA SER A 39 -3.30 12.30 1.56
C SER A 39 -4.48 12.96 0.84
N GLY A 40 -5.70 12.72 1.35
CA GLY A 40 -6.93 13.26 0.76
C GLY A 40 -7.45 12.53 -0.49
N CYS A 41 -6.84 11.45 -0.97
CA CYS A 41 -7.36 10.71 -2.14
C CYS A 41 -8.60 9.84 -1.86
N GLY A 42 -9.06 9.72 -0.60
CA GLY A 42 -10.30 9.02 -0.24
C GLY A 42 -10.15 7.70 0.51
N LYS A 43 -8.94 7.27 0.90
CA LYS A 43 -8.70 5.97 1.58
C LYS A 43 -9.54 5.78 2.85
N THR A 44 -9.44 6.70 3.81
CA THR A 44 -10.22 6.66 5.05
C THR A 44 -11.73 6.77 4.79
N THR A 45 -12.14 7.51 3.73
CA THR A 45 -13.54 7.58 3.30
C THR A 45 -14.03 6.21 2.83
N LEU A 46 -13.22 5.47 2.07
CA LEU A 46 -13.54 4.12 1.63
C LEU A 46 -13.66 3.15 2.82
N LEU A 47 -12.73 3.20 3.78
CA LEU A 47 -12.83 2.41 5.00
C LEU A 47 -14.12 2.71 5.78
N LYS A 48 -14.45 4.00 5.95
CA LYS A 48 -15.69 4.40 6.64
C LYS A 48 -16.96 3.91 5.92
N ALA A 49 -16.98 3.95 4.58
CA ALA A 49 -18.09 3.43 3.80
C ALA A 49 -18.24 1.91 3.98
N ILE A 50 -17.12 1.15 3.91
CA ILE A 50 -17.12 -0.30 4.14
C ILE A 50 -17.56 -0.63 5.57
N ALA A 51 -17.07 0.09 6.57
CA ALA A 51 -17.43 -0.08 7.97
C ALA A 51 -18.90 0.29 8.28
N GLY A 52 -19.59 1.02 7.40
CA GLY A 52 -20.95 1.50 7.63
C GLY A 52 -21.03 2.81 8.40
N LEU A 53 -19.93 3.52 8.53
CA LEU A 53 -19.86 4.83 9.18
C LEU A 53 -20.19 5.99 8.23
N LEU A 54 -20.30 5.70 6.93
CA LEU A 54 -20.67 6.64 5.88
C LEU A 54 -21.55 5.91 4.86
N PRO A 55 -22.79 6.35 4.60
CA PRO A 55 -23.64 5.74 3.59
C PRO A 55 -23.12 6.06 2.17
N LEU A 56 -23.45 5.19 1.21
CA LEU A 56 -23.16 5.42 -0.20
C LEU A 56 -24.11 6.46 -0.79
N ALA A 57 -23.60 7.31 -1.67
CA ALA A 57 -24.45 8.13 -2.54
C ALA A 57 -24.99 7.31 -3.72
N SER A 58 -24.20 6.34 -4.22
CA SER A 58 -24.61 5.38 -5.26
C SER A 58 -23.61 4.22 -5.33
N GLY A 59 -23.97 3.17 -6.07
CA GLY A 59 -23.18 1.94 -6.22
C GLY A 59 -23.65 0.84 -5.30
N GLN A 60 -22.85 -0.21 -5.16
CA GLN A 60 -23.18 -1.38 -4.35
C GLN A 60 -21.97 -1.86 -3.55
N LEU A 61 -22.20 -2.24 -2.32
CA LEU A 61 -21.23 -2.85 -1.41
C LEU A 61 -21.81 -4.15 -0.85
N SER A 62 -21.09 -5.25 -1.04
CA SER A 62 -21.49 -6.58 -0.56
C SER A 62 -20.33 -7.28 0.14
N LEU A 63 -20.62 -8.00 1.24
CA LEU A 63 -19.68 -8.85 1.98
C LEU A 63 -20.25 -10.26 2.06
N ASN A 64 -19.46 -11.27 1.67
CA ASN A 64 -19.89 -12.67 1.62
C ASN A 64 -21.25 -12.87 0.90
N CYS A 65 -21.46 -12.20 -0.24
CA CYS A 65 -22.69 -12.20 -1.02
C CYS A 65 -23.90 -11.55 -0.31
N VAL A 66 -23.70 -10.88 0.83
CA VAL A 66 -24.75 -10.10 1.52
C VAL A 66 -24.55 -8.63 1.17
N THR A 67 -25.60 -7.99 0.62
CA THR A 67 -25.56 -6.56 0.33
C THR A 67 -25.59 -5.76 1.63
N LEU A 68 -24.54 -4.98 1.87
CA LEU A 68 -24.39 -4.10 3.03
C LEU A 68 -24.97 -2.70 2.78
N ASP A 69 -24.78 -2.21 1.54
CA ASP A 69 -25.26 -0.88 1.13
C ASP A 69 -25.43 -0.86 -0.40
N ASP A 70 -26.56 -0.38 -0.90
CA ASP A 70 -26.87 -0.20 -2.32
C ASP A 70 -27.39 1.21 -2.64
N GLY A 71 -27.19 2.14 -1.70
CA GLY A 71 -27.70 3.51 -1.77
C GLY A 71 -29.17 3.65 -1.39
N LYS A 72 -29.91 2.52 -1.22
CA LYS A 72 -31.30 2.48 -0.74
C LYS A 72 -31.40 1.76 0.60
N ARG A 73 -30.75 0.61 0.70
CA ARG A 73 -30.61 -0.17 1.91
C ARG A 73 -29.21 0.06 2.48
N TRP A 74 -29.12 0.41 3.75
CA TRP A 74 -27.87 0.58 4.46
C TRP A 74 -27.91 -0.22 5.76
N LEU A 75 -26.97 -1.16 5.91
CA LEU A 75 -26.77 -1.87 7.18
C LEU A 75 -25.85 -1.03 8.08
N PRO A 76 -26.24 -0.80 9.32
CA PRO A 76 -25.40 -0.09 10.28
C PRO A 76 -24.17 -0.93 10.69
N PRO A 77 -23.10 -0.30 11.22
CA PRO A 77 -21.82 -0.97 11.52
C PRO A 77 -21.94 -2.24 12.36
N GLU A 78 -22.78 -2.24 13.39
CA GLU A 78 -23.01 -3.36 14.33
C GLU A 78 -23.62 -4.61 13.67
N GLN A 79 -24.16 -4.48 12.46
CA GLN A 79 -24.75 -5.60 11.70
C GLN A 79 -23.85 -6.12 10.58
N ARG A 80 -22.65 -5.52 10.38
CA ARG A 80 -21.78 -5.85 9.26
C ARG A 80 -20.77 -6.95 9.54
N ASN A 81 -20.56 -7.36 10.79
CA ASN A 81 -19.50 -8.27 11.22
C ASN A 81 -18.09 -7.85 10.69
N ILE A 82 -17.81 -6.55 10.70
CA ILE A 82 -16.55 -5.97 10.27
C ILE A 82 -15.78 -5.47 11.49
N GLY A 83 -14.50 -5.86 11.60
CA GLY A 83 -13.59 -5.31 12.59
C GLY A 83 -12.92 -4.04 12.07
N MET A 84 -12.68 -3.06 12.93
CA MET A 84 -11.92 -1.88 12.58
C MET A 84 -10.87 -1.54 13.62
N ILE A 85 -9.64 -1.30 13.18
CA ILE A 85 -8.53 -0.79 13.99
C ILE A 85 -8.22 0.61 13.48
N PHE A 86 -8.34 1.58 14.39
CA PHE A 86 -8.05 2.99 14.12
C PHE A 86 -6.56 3.29 14.33
N GLN A 87 -6.09 4.40 13.81
CA GLN A 87 -4.70 4.86 13.90
C GLN A 87 -4.19 5.01 15.35
N ASP A 88 -5.05 5.37 16.29
CA ASP A 88 -4.76 5.48 17.72
C ASP A 88 -5.04 4.20 18.50
N TYR A 89 -5.29 3.08 17.78
CA TYR A 89 -5.68 1.76 18.31
C TYR A 89 -7.01 1.72 19.07
N ALA A 90 -7.55 2.85 19.49
CA ALA A 90 -8.80 3.03 20.24
C ALA A 90 -8.96 2.01 21.39
N LEU A 91 -7.88 1.76 22.15
CA LEU A 91 -7.93 0.91 23.34
C LEU A 91 -8.65 1.65 24.47
N PHE A 92 -9.44 0.92 25.23
CA PHE A 92 -10.11 1.46 26.43
C PHE A 92 -9.09 1.66 27.54
N PRO A 93 -8.74 2.91 27.92
CA PRO A 93 -7.62 3.17 28.82
C PRO A 93 -7.88 2.72 30.28
N HIS A 94 -9.14 2.56 30.66
CA HIS A 94 -9.59 2.12 31.97
C HIS A 94 -9.77 0.60 32.11
N LEU A 95 -9.58 -0.16 31.01
CA LEU A 95 -9.65 -1.61 30.97
C LEU A 95 -8.24 -2.20 30.86
N THR A 96 -8.04 -3.38 31.48
CA THR A 96 -6.81 -4.15 31.30
C THR A 96 -6.69 -4.69 29.88
N VAL A 97 -5.54 -5.25 29.53
CA VAL A 97 -5.30 -5.94 28.25
C VAL A 97 -6.32 -7.05 28.04
N ALA A 98 -6.50 -7.93 29.02
CA ALA A 98 -7.48 -9.01 28.95
C ALA A 98 -8.91 -8.48 28.77
N GLN A 99 -9.28 -7.43 29.48
CA GLN A 99 -10.60 -6.80 29.36
C GLN A 99 -10.79 -6.11 28.02
N ASN A 100 -9.75 -5.47 27.45
CA ASN A 100 -9.79 -4.92 26.11
C ASN A 100 -10.07 -6.01 25.06
N VAL A 101 -9.33 -7.14 25.12
CA VAL A 101 -9.52 -8.26 24.19
C VAL A 101 -10.90 -8.89 24.34
N GLY A 102 -11.40 -8.99 25.57
CA GLY A 102 -12.71 -9.57 25.87
C GLY A 102 -13.91 -8.66 25.67
N PHE A 103 -13.71 -7.37 25.30
CA PHE A 103 -14.78 -6.37 25.27
C PHE A 103 -15.95 -6.73 24.34
N GLY A 104 -15.68 -7.29 23.17
CA GLY A 104 -16.72 -7.71 22.21
C GLY A 104 -17.30 -9.12 22.44
N LEU A 105 -16.95 -9.78 23.57
CA LEU A 105 -17.31 -11.19 23.84
C LEU A 105 -18.38 -11.36 24.93
N ASP A 106 -19.14 -10.32 25.24
CA ASP A 106 -20.10 -10.34 26.35
C ASP A 106 -21.27 -11.34 26.18
N ALA A 107 -21.57 -11.72 24.93
CA ALA A 107 -22.56 -12.74 24.64
C ALA A 107 -22.05 -14.19 24.89
N MET A 108 -20.74 -14.38 25.11
CA MET A 108 -20.14 -15.69 25.36
C MET A 108 -20.28 -16.10 26.86
N PRO A 109 -20.46 -17.40 27.16
CA PRO A 109 -20.33 -17.92 28.49
C PRO A 109 -18.95 -17.60 29.10
N ALA A 110 -18.89 -17.25 30.40
CA ALA A 110 -17.66 -16.76 31.05
C ALA A 110 -16.42 -17.65 30.79
N LYS A 111 -16.56 -18.99 30.97
CA LYS A 111 -15.48 -19.94 30.73
C LYS A 111 -14.96 -19.94 29.28
N GLN A 112 -15.87 -19.76 28.29
CA GLN A 112 -15.48 -19.68 26.87
C GLN A 112 -14.83 -18.33 26.55
N LYS A 113 -15.31 -17.23 27.14
CA LYS A 113 -14.74 -15.90 27.07
C LYS A 113 -13.30 -15.88 27.59
N GLU A 114 -13.06 -16.44 28.79
CA GLU A 114 -11.72 -16.55 29.38
C GLU A 114 -10.75 -17.35 28.47
N ALA A 115 -11.20 -18.52 27.98
CA ALA A 115 -10.41 -19.34 27.09
C ALA A 115 -10.08 -18.60 25.78
N LYS A 116 -11.05 -17.84 25.22
CA LYS A 116 -10.85 -17.05 24.00
C LYS A 116 -9.89 -15.88 24.20
N ILE A 117 -9.97 -15.20 25.35
CA ILE A 117 -9.01 -14.14 25.71
C ILE A 117 -7.59 -14.72 25.80
N ALA A 118 -7.42 -15.85 26.51
CA ALA A 118 -6.12 -16.50 26.63
C ALA A 118 -5.56 -16.93 25.26
N GLU A 119 -6.40 -17.53 24.40
CA GLU A 119 -6.04 -17.88 23.01
C GLU A 119 -5.54 -16.65 22.21
N MET A 120 -6.25 -15.54 22.30
CA MET A 120 -5.91 -14.32 21.56
C MET A 120 -4.64 -13.66 22.10
N LEU A 121 -4.43 -13.65 23.41
CA LEU A 121 -3.21 -13.13 24.03
C LEU A 121 -1.98 -13.98 23.66
N ALA A 122 -2.12 -15.30 23.67
CA ALA A 122 -1.08 -16.22 23.22
C ALA A 122 -0.74 -16.00 21.72
N LEU A 123 -1.75 -15.80 20.88
CA LEU A 123 -1.58 -15.55 19.44
C LEU A 123 -0.71 -14.33 19.16
N VAL A 124 -0.79 -13.30 20.00
CA VAL A 124 -0.03 -12.04 19.84
C VAL A 124 1.15 -11.92 20.81
N HIS A 125 1.49 -13.00 21.52
CA HIS A 125 2.60 -13.05 22.50
C HIS A 125 2.49 -12.03 23.64
N LEU A 126 1.29 -11.86 24.19
CA LEU A 126 1.01 -10.93 25.29
C LEU A 126 0.42 -11.59 26.55
N ASP A 127 0.58 -12.91 26.74
CA ASP A 127 0.06 -13.66 27.89
C ASP A 127 0.49 -13.04 29.23
N ALA A 128 1.76 -12.66 29.33
CA ALA A 128 2.31 -12.07 30.56
C ALA A 128 1.82 -10.64 30.85
N PHE A 129 1.05 -10.04 29.94
CA PHE A 129 0.59 -8.65 30.02
C PHE A 129 -0.91 -8.52 30.27
N ALA A 130 -1.62 -9.62 30.47
CA ALA A 130 -3.09 -9.69 30.60
C ALA A 130 -3.69 -8.66 31.59
N GLU A 131 -3.02 -8.45 32.72
CA GLU A 131 -3.47 -7.57 33.80
C GLU A 131 -2.97 -6.12 33.68
N ARG A 132 -2.15 -5.82 32.69
CA ARG A 132 -1.66 -4.46 32.46
C ARG A 132 -2.70 -3.58 31.79
N TYR A 133 -2.55 -2.28 31.96
CA TYR A 133 -3.35 -1.26 31.29
C TYR A 133 -2.63 -0.73 30.03
N PRO A 134 -3.36 -0.17 29.04
CA PRO A 134 -2.77 0.34 27.80
C PRO A 134 -1.60 1.29 28.00
N HIS A 135 -1.67 2.20 28.96
CA HIS A 135 -0.60 3.17 29.26
C HIS A 135 0.72 2.53 29.78
N GLN A 136 0.70 1.26 30.14
CA GLN A 136 1.86 0.48 30.61
C GLN A 136 2.52 -0.32 29.47
N LEU A 137 2.05 -0.14 28.24
CA LEU A 137 2.48 -0.89 27.06
C LEU A 137 3.21 0.02 26.07
N SER A 138 4.18 -0.54 25.33
CA SER A 138 4.75 0.13 24.15
C SER A 138 3.72 0.22 23.00
N GLY A 139 3.94 1.10 22.03
CA GLY A 139 3.06 1.25 20.86
C GLY A 139 2.84 -0.06 20.10
N GLY A 140 3.88 -0.86 19.89
CA GLY A 140 3.76 -2.18 19.25
C GLY A 140 2.95 -3.19 20.09
N GLN A 141 3.06 -3.14 21.44
CA GLN A 141 2.23 -3.97 22.32
C GLN A 141 0.77 -3.51 22.29
N GLN A 142 0.50 -2.20 22.30
CA GLN A 142 -0.85 -1.67 22.15
C GLN A 142 -1.50 -2.09 20.84
N GLN A 143 -0.76 -2.06 19.74
CA GLN A 143 -1.23 -2.55 18.46
C GLN A 143 -1.58 -4.03 18.50
N ARG A 144 -0.73 -4.88 19.07
CA ARG A 144 -1.02 -6.32 19.25
C ARG A 144 -2.29 -6.55 20.06
N VAL A 145 -2.55 -5.76 21.10
CA VAL A 145 -3.81 -5.80 21.86
C VAL A 145 -5.00 -5.44 20.98
N ALA A 146 -4.89 -4.38 20.16
CA ALA A 146 -5.95 -3.97 19.25
C ALA A 146 -6.26 -5.06 18.20
N ILE A 147 -5.23 -5.73 17.67
CA ILE A 147 -5.37 -6.86 16.75
C ILE A 147 -6.04 -8.05 17.45
N ALA A 148 -5.58 -8.43 18.65
CA ALA A 148 -6.17 -9.50 19.43
C ALA A 148 -7.66 -9.24 19.72
N ARG A 149 -8.00 -8.01 20.13
CA ARG A 149 -9.39 -7.57 20.33
C ARG A 149 -10.23 -7.71 19.05
N ALA A 150 -9.69 -7.24 17.93
CA ALA A 150 -10.40 -7.29 16.65
C ALA A 150 -10.59 -8.72 16.11
N LEU A 151 -9.65 -9.64 16.38
CA LEU A 151 -9.74 -11.03 15.95
C LEU A 151 -10.61 -11.90 16.87
N ALA A 152 -10.82 -11.47 18.13
CA ALA A 152 -11.49 -12.27 19.15
C ALA A 152 -12.92 -12.70 18.75
N TYR A 153 -13.67 -11.85 18.07
CA TYR A 153 -15.05 -12.14 17.61
C TYR A 153 -15.13 -12.67 16.18
N LYS A 154 -13.97 -12.97 15.54
CA LYS A 154 -13.87 -13.56 14.19
C LYS A 154 -14.63 -12.77 13.12
N PRO A 155 -14.22 -11.54 12.82
CA PRO A 155 -14.88 -10.73 11.80
C PRO A 155 -14.73 -11.34 10.41
N ASP A 156 -15.70 -11.10 9.51
CA ASP A 156 -15.63 -11.48 8.10
C ASP A 156 -14.60 -10.64 7.32
N LEU A 157 -14.37 -9.40 7.78
CA LEU A 157 -13.42 -8.47 7.20
C LEU A 157 -12.80 -7.61 8.31
N LEU A 158 -11.50 -7.38 8.24
CA LEU A 158 -10.78 -6.48 9.13
C LEU A 158 -10.28 -5.25 8.37
N LEU A 159 -10.61 -4.06 8.86
CA LEU A 159 -10.17 -2.78 8.33
C LEU A 159 -9.13 -2.16 9.27
N LEU A 160 -8.00 -1.69 8.71
CA LEU A 160 -6.93 -1.10 9.50
C LEU A 160 -6.53 0.25 8.89
N ASP A 161 -6.70 1.31 9.66
CA ASP A 161 -6.35 2.68 9.24
C ASP A 161 -5.00 3.06 9.85
N GLU A 162 -3.94 3.10 9.05
CA GLU A 162 -2.55 3.43 9.40
C GLU A 162 -2.04 2.70 10.67
N PRO A 163 -2.19 1.36 10.76
CA PRO A 163 -1.98 0.64 12.02
C PRO A 163 -0.55 0.67 12.54
N PHE A 164 0.44 1.00 11.70
CA PHE A 164 1.86 0.98 12.07
C PHE A 164 2.48 2.38 12.22
N SER A 165 1.70 3.46 12.07
CA SER A 165 2.21 4.84 12.06
C SER A 165 2.87 5.26 13.38
N ASN A 166 2.39 4.76 14.52
CA ASN A 166 2.86 5.14 15.85
C ASN A 166 3.96 4.21 16.40
N ILE A 167 4.60 3.41 15.53
CA ILE A 167 5.61 2.42 15.92
C ILE A 167 6.98 2.88 15.43
N ASP A 168 7.99 2.70 16.26
CA ASP A 168 9.38 2.95 15.92
C ASP A 168 9.81 2.14 14.69
N THR A 169 10.57 2.77 13.79
CA THR A 169 10.94 2.18 12.51
C THR A 169 11.73 0.88 12.65
N GLN A 170 12.57 0.74 13.70
CA GLN A 170 13.38 -0.46 13.89
C GLN A 170 12.52 -1.69 14.22
N VAL A 171 11.48 -1.50 15.05
CA VAL A 171 10.59 -2.59 15.48
C VAL A 171 9.47 -2.85 14.47
N ARG A 172 9.12 -1.84 13.68
CA ARG A 172 7.98 -1.87 12.76
C ARG A 172 8.07 -3.00 11.74
N HIS A 173 9.24 -3.20 11.14
CA HIS A 173 9.42 -4.22 10.10
C HIS A 173 9.19 -5.64 10.61
N GLU A 174 9.75 -5.98 11.79
CA GLU A 174 9.55 -7.30 12.42
C GLU A 174 8.09 -7.52 12.78
N LEU A 175 7.45 -6.49 13.36
CA LEU A 175 6.04 -6.55 13.74
C LEU A 175 5.12 -6.76 12.52
N ILE A 176 5.39 -6.10 11.40
CA ILE A 176 4.65 -6.27 10.15
C ILE A 176 4.71 -7.73 9.69
N ILE A 177 5.90 -8.33 9.67
CA ILE A 177 6.09 -9.74 9.26
C ILE A 177 5.33 -10.68 10.19
N GLU A 178 5.38 -10.44 11.49
CA GLU A 178 4.69 -11.26 12.49
C GLU A 178 3.16 -11.17 12.34
N ILE A 179 2.61 -9.97 12.24
CA ILE A 179 1.18 -9.75 12.07
C ILE A 179 0.69 -10.39 10.76
N ARG A 180 1.48 -10.31 9.68
CA ARG A 180 1.16 -11.00 8.42
C ARG A 180 1.04 -12.51 8.61
N LYS A 181 1.98 -13.13 9.35
CA LYS A 181 1.92 -14.56 9.66
C LYS A 181 0.64 -14.92 10.42
N ILE A 182 0.29 -14.14 11.45
CA ILE A 182 -0.93 -14.31 12.23
C ILE A 182 -2.16 -14.24 11.32
N PHE A 183 -2.28 -13.22 10.47
CA PHE A 183 -3.42 -13.05 9.57
C PHE A 183 -3.54 -14.21 8.59
N LYS A 184 -2.43 -14.66 8.01
CA LYS A 184 -2.43 -15.81 7.07
C LYS A 184 -2.80 -17.12 7.76
N GLN A 185 -2.30 -17.37 8.96
CA GLN A 185 -2.64 -18.55 9.75
C GLN A 185 -4.12 -18.58 10.17
N GLN A 186 -4.70 -17.42 10.47
CA GLN A 186 -6.11 -17.27 10.87
C GLN A 186 -7.05 -17.15 9.66
N GLY A 187 -6.55 -17.09 8.42
CA GLY A 187 -7.35 -16.90 7.21
C GLY A 187 -8.09 -15.55 7.16
N VAL A 188 -7.52 -14.51 7.77
CA VAL A 188 -8.13 -13.18 7.89
C VAL A 188 -8.19 -12.49 6.53
N THR A 189 -9.37 -12.02 6.12
CA THR A 189 -9.52 -11.07 5.04
C THR A 189 -9.34 -9.65 5.60
N ALA A 190 -8.43 -8.86 5.03
CA ALA A 190 -8.11 -7.55 5.59
C ALA A 190 -7.87 -6.49 4.52
N ILE A 191 -8.24 -5.24 4.86
CA ILE A 191 -7.90 -4.04 4.09
C ILE A 191 -7.11 -3.10 5.00
N PHE A 192 -5.90 -2.78 4.57
CA PHE A 192 -5.02 -1.83 5.22
C PHE A 192 -4.99 -0.51 4.46
N VAL A 193 -4.94 0.58 5.20
CA VAL A 193 -4.60 1.90 4.66
C VAL A 193 -3.25 2.30 5.19
N THR A 194 -2.37 2.77 4.32
CA THR A 194 -1.08 3.36 4.68
C THR A 194 -0.63 4.38 3.63
N HIS A 195 0.34 5.18 4.00
CA HIS A 195 1.13 6.00 3.08
C HIS A 195 2.55 5.41 2.85
N SER A 196 2.93 4.36 3.57
CA SER A 196 4.23 3.68 3.42
C SER A 196 4.16 2.60 2.35
N ARG A 197 4.98 2.75 1.32
CA ARG A 197 5.14 1.76 0.23
C ARG A 197 5.86 0.52 0.71
N GLU A 198 6.87 0.71 1.58
CA GLU A 198 7.69 -0.37 2.14
C GLU A 198 6.82 -1.34 2.94
N GLU A 199 5.90 -0.83 3.75
CA GLU A 199 4.93 -1.63 4.48
C GLU A 199 4.06 -2.44 3.53
N ALA A 200 3.52 -1.79 2.49
CA ALA A 200 2.65 -2.45 1.52
C ALA A 200 3.39 -3.53 0.73
N PHE A 201 4.63 -3.28 0.30
CA PHE A 201 5.45 -4.26 -0.41
C PHE A 201 5.78 -5.49 0.46
N ALA A 202 6.00 -5.29 1.77
CA ALA A 202 6.31 -6.39 2.69
C ALA A 202 5.09 -7.26 3.06
N PHE A 203 3.89 -6.68 3.07
CA PHE A 203 2.72 -7.28 3.70
C PHE A 203 1.61 -7.68 2.72
N ALA A 204 1.38 -6.91 1.66
CA ALA A 204 0.21 -7.06 0.80
C ALA A 204 0.25 -8.33 -0.05
N ASP A 205 -0.91 -8.96 -0.23
CA ASP A 205 -1.12 -9.89 -1.34
C ASP A 205 -1.45 -9.11 -2.61
N LYS A 206 -2.27 -8.04 -2.46
CA LYS A 206 -2.56 -7.07 -3.51
C LYS A 206 -2.59 -5.65 -2.98
N MET A 207 -2.35 -4.73 -3.87
CA MET A 207 -2.37 -3.29 -3.61
C MET A 207 -3.35 -2.58 -4.54
N ALA A 208 -4.06 -1.60 -4.01
CA ALA A 208 -4.88 -0.67 -4.78
C ALA A 208 -4.28 0.74 -4.66
N VAL A 209 -3.80 1.28 -5.76
CA VAL A 209 -3.30 2.66 -5.81
C VAL A 209 -4.47 3.59 -6.11
N MET A 210 -4.76 4.46 -5.15
CA MET A 210 -5.88 5.41 -5.23
C MET A 210 -5.38 6.81 -5.59
N ASN A 211 -6.12 7.48 -6.47
CA ASN A 211 -5.89 8.85 -6.87
C ASN A 211 -7.23 9.57 -7.06
N ARG A 212 -7.42 10.73 -6.42
CA ARG A 212 -8.58 11.62 -6.58
C ARG A 212 -9.94 10.91 -6.54
N GLY A 213 -10.07 9.91 -5.66
CA GLY A 213 -11.31 9.18 -5.41
C GLY A 213 -11.57 7.99 -6.31
N VAL A 214 -10.60 7.57 -7.14
CA VAL A 214 -10.68 6.36 -7.97
C VAL A 214 -9.52 5.42 -7.66
N ILE A 215 -9.65 4.14 -8.00
CA ILE A 215 -8.53 3.19 -8.03
C ILE A 215 -7.91 3.27 -9.42
N GLU A 216 -6.67 3.75 -9.51
CA GLU A 216 -5.89 3.83 -10.74
C GLU A 216 -5.42 2.45 -11.21
N GLN A 217 -4.99 1.62 -10.26
CA GLN A 217 -4.57 0.26 -10.54
C GLN A 217 -4.73 -0.63 -9.31
N TYR A 218 -5.09 -1.88 -9.53
CA TYR A 218 -5.22 -2.93 -8.53
C TYR A 218 -4.53 -4.20 -9.02
N GLY A 219 -3.69 -4.82 -8.18
CA GLY A 219 -2.94 -6.03 -8.50
C GLY A 219 -1.89 -6.36 -7.45
N THR A 220 -1.01 -7.30 -7.74
CA THR A 220 0.14 -7.61 -6.89
C THR A 220 1.17 -6.49 -6.89
N ALA A 221 2.02 -6.44 -5.88
CA ALA A 221 3.11 -5.46 -5.78
C ALA A 221 4.00 -5.46 -7.04
N ALA A 222 4.34 -6.66 -7.53
CA ALA A 222 5.17 -6.82 -8.72
C ALA A 222 4.47 -6.30 -9.99
N GLU A 223 3.17 -6.60 -10.18
CA GLU A 223 2.40 -6.09 -11.32
C GLU A 223 2.35 -4.56 -11.31
N LEU A 224 2.08 -3.94 -10.15
CA LEU A 224 1.98 -2.48 -10.06
C LEU A 224 3.34 -1.79 -10.29
N TYR A 225 4.43 -2.41 -9.82
CA TYR A 225 5.78 -1.85 -9.95
C TYR A 225 6.36 -2.02 -11.36
N TYR A 226 6.25 -3.23 -11.93
CA TYR A 226 6.84 -3.55 -13.25
C TYR A 226 5.91 -3.26 -14.42
N GLN A 227 4.60 -3.17 -14.18
CA GLN A 227 3.58 -2.94 -15.19
C GLN A 227 2.59 -1.84 -14.79
N PRO A 228 3.06 -0.65 -14.37
CA PRO A 228 2.17 0.44 -13.99
C PRO A 228 1.27 0.85 -15.15
N SER A 229 -0.01 1.11 -14.85
CA SER A 229 -1.00 1.52 -15.85
C SER A 229 -0.85 2.97 -16.30
N SER A 230 -0.18 3.80 -15.49
CA SER A 230 0.03 5.24 -15.73
C SER A 230 1.33 5.72 -15.12
N GLN A 231 1.80 6.91 -15.56
CA GLN A 231 2.93 7.59 -14.93
C GLN A 231 2.68 7.83 -13.43
N PHE A 232 1.44 8.19 -13.06
CA PHE A 232 1.08 8.38 -11.67
C PHE A 232 1.37 7.14 -10.81
N VAL A 233 0.96 5.95 -11.24
CA VAL A 233 1.23 4.71 -10.52
C VAL A 233 2.72 4.42 -10.47
N ALA A 234 3.44 4.63 -11.58
CA ALA A 234 4.88 4.45 -11.67
C ALA A 234 5.64 5.33 -10.67
N ASP A 235 5.31 6.62 -10.61
CA ASP A 235 5.93 7.61 -9.72
C ASP A 235 5.57 7.34 -8.26
N PHE A 236 4.30 7.01 -8.02
CA PHE A 236 3.82 6.75 -6.68
C PHE A 236 4.54 5.54 -6.03
N LEU A 237 4.81 4.47 -6.80
CA LEU A 237 5.37 3.23 -6.24
C LEU A 237 6.90 3.15 -6.20
N GLY A 238 7.62 3.92 -6.98
CA GLY A 238 9.07 3.79 -6.96
C GLY A 238 9.82 4.97 -7.56
N GLY A 239 9.12 5.86 -8.24
CA GLY A 239 9.75 6.94 -8.99
C GLY A 239 10.72 6.42 -10.05
N GLY A 240 11.42 7.33 -10.67
CA GLY A 240 12.39 7.08 -11.72
C GLY A 240 12.68 8.36 -12.46
N SER A 241 13.48 8.26 -13.51
CA SER A 241 13.73 9.36 -14.43
C SER A 241 12.92 9.17 -15.70
N TYR A 242 12.47 10.25 -16.28
CA TYR A 242 11.81 10.22 -17.57
C TYR A 242 12.74 10.76 -18.66
N LEU A 243 13.08 9.90 -19.60
CA LEU A 243 13.88 10.26 -20.77
C LEU A 243 12.95 10.55 -21.94
N SER A 244 13.03 11.75 -22.50
CA SER A 244 12.28 12.11 -23.71
C SER A 244 12.73 11.24 -24.89
N ALA A 245 11.77 10.72 -25.62
CA ALA A 245 12.02 9.78 -26.70
C ALA A 245 11.03 9.97 -27.86
N LYS A 246 11.43 9.54 -29.05
CA LYS A 246 10.60 9.47 -30.21
C LYS A 246 10.48 8.02 -30.65
N ARG A 247 9.27 7.49 -30.82
CA ARG A 247 9.05 6.11 -31.23
C ARG A 247 9.47 5.91 -32.70
N ILE A 248 10.39 4.99 -32.98
CA ILE A 248 10.85 4.67 -34.33
C ILE A 248 10.35 3.33 -34.88
N SER A 249 10.05 2.37 -33.97
CA SER A 249 9.44 1.09 -34.33
C SER A 249 8.52 0.59 -33.23
N GLU A 250 8.11 -0.67 -33.27
CA GLU A 250 7.24 -1.28 -32.27
C GLU A 250 7.84 -1.24 -30.85
N THR A 251 9.14 -1.49 -30.76
CA THR A 251 9.87 -1.58 -29.48
C THR A 251 11.03 -0.59 -29.34
N GLN A 252 11.38 0.15 -30.39
CA GLN A 252 12.56 1.03 -30.41
C GLN A 252 12.18 2.50 -30.33
N TYR A 253 12.95 3.23 -29.55
CA TYR A 253 12.74 4.64 -29.25
C TYR A 253 14.05 5.41 -29.36
N GLN A 254 14.06 6.46 -30.18
CA GLN A 254 15.20 7.37 -30.32
C GLN A 254 15.22 8.34 -29.15
N THR A 255 16.35 8.44 -28.44
CA THR A 255 16.58 9.34 -27.31
C THR A 255 17.86 10.13 -27.49
N ALA A 256 18.12 11.10 -26.62
CA ALA A 256 19.41 11.82 -26.57
C ALA A 256 20.61 10.90 -26.23
N LEU A 257 20.36 9.75 -25.61
CA LEU A 257 21.37 8.76 -25.23
C LEU A 257 21.46 7.58 -26.22
N GLY A 258 20.87 7.71 -27.42
CA GLY A 258 20.84 6.66 -28.42
C GLY A 258 19.47 5.95 -28.49
N VAL A 259 19.45 4.79 -29.15
CA VAL A 259 18.24 3.99 -29.34
C VAL A 259 18.05 3.09 -28.11
N VAL A 260 16.86 3.17 -27.50
CA VAL A 260 16.47 2.39 -26.32
C VAL A 260 15.30 1.50 -26.68
N GLU A 261 15.34 0.22 -26.27
CA GLU A 261 14.19 -0.67 -26.36
C GLU A 261 13.27 -0.47 -25.17
N ALA A 262 11.96 -0.34 -25.44
CA ALA A 262 10.96 -0.15 -24.39
C ALA A 262 9.60 -0.74 -24.77
N ILE A 263 8.77 -0.96 -23.76
CA ILE A 263 7.41 -1.50 -23.88
C ILE A 263 6.41 -0.36 -23.72
N ALA A 264 5.60 -0.10 -24.74
CA ALA A 264 4.53 0.89 -24.67
C ALA A 264 3.43 0.46 -23.69
N ARG A 265 3.09 1.33 -22.74
CA ARG A 265 1.99 1.09 -21.78
C ARG A 265 0.64 1.62 -22.29
N GLN A 266 0.69 2.45 -23.32
CA GLN A 266 -0.46 3.04 -23.99
C GLN A 266 -0.17 3.04 -25.50
N PRO A 267 -1.18 3.13 -26.37
CA PRO A 267 -0.95 3.28 -27.79
C PRO A 267 -0.14 4.56 -28.09
N ILE A 268 1.06 4.39 -28.64
CA ILE A 268 1.94 5.49 -29.09
C ILE A 268 2.13 5.31 -30.59
N ALA A 269 1.84 6.34 -31.39
CA ALA A 269 2.07 6.27 -32.82
C ALA A 269 3.58 6.26 -33.16
N VAL A 270 3.98 5.64 -34.28
CA VAL A 270 5.34 5.77 -34.79
C VAL A 270 5.59 7.25 -35.11
N GLU A 271 6.80 7.74 -34.85
CA GLU A 271 7.23 9.14 -34.95
C GLU A 271 6.64 10.07 -33.86
N ALA A 272 5.78 9.57 -32.94
CA ALA A 272 5.27 10.37 -31.83
C ALA A 272 6.32 10.52 -30.70
N GLU A 273 6.29 11.68 -30.07
CA GLU A 273 7.04 11.94 -28.84
C GLU A 273 6.41 11.22 -27.65
N CYS A 274 7.25 10.73 -26.75
CA CYS A 274 6.85 10.00 -25.57
C CYS A 274 7.93 10.11 -24.48
N LYS A 275 7.67 9.51 -23.32
CA LYS A 275 8.59 9.45 -22.19
C LYS A 275 8.92 8.02 -21.86
N LEU A 276 10.20 7.68 -21.75
CA LEU A 276 10.67 6.41 -21.22
C LEU A 276 10.91 6.52 -19.73
N LEU A 277 10.29 5.64 -18.96
CA LEU A 277 10.57 5.51 -17.53
C LEU A 277 11.81 4.64 -17.34
N LEU A 278 12.83 5.22 -16.75
CA LEU A 278 14.05 4.56 -16.30
C LEU A 278 14.04 4.46 -14.79
N ARG A 279 13.99 3.26 -14.26
CA ARG A 279 14.15 3.02 -12.83
C ARG A 279 15.63 3.22 -12.45
N PRO A 280 15.96 3.66 -11.22
CA PRO A 280 17.34 3.93 -10.81
C PRO A 280 18.31 2.76 -11.04
N GLN A 281 17.84 1.52 -10.87
CA GLN A 281 18.64 0.31 -11.10
C GLN A 281 18.90 0.01 -12.59
N GLN A 282 18.13 0.60 -13.50
CA GLN A 282 18.32 0.46 -14.97
C GLN A 282 19.36 1.46 -15.50
N VAL A 283 19.71 2.48 -14.74
CA VAL A 283 20.71 3.48 -15.11
C VAL A 283 22.04 3.08 -14.48
N GLN A 284 22.86 2.40 -15.26
CA GLN A 284 24.20 1.96 -14.83
C GLN A 284 25.22 3.06 -15.14
N ILE A 285 26.01 3.45 -14.15
CA ILE A 285 27.03 4.49 -14.27
C ILE A 285 28.40 3.96 -13.88
N ARG A 286 29.44 4.40 -14.59
CA ARG A 286 30.84 4.10 -14.30
C ARG A 286 31.68 5.35 -14.52
N ALA A 287 32.74 5.53 -13.71
CA ALA A 287 33.69 6.61 -13.92
C ALA A 287 34.33 6.52 -15.32
N GLU A 288 34.33 7.64 -16.06
CA GLU A 288 34.88 7.73 -17.42
C GLU A 288 35.32 9.18 -17.70
N GLU A 289 36.65 9.42 -17.75
CA GLU A 289 37.22 10.77 -17.80
C GLU A 289 36.83 11.58 -19.06
N GLU A 290 36.56 10.90 -20.17
CA GLU A 290 36.23 11.58 -21.44
C GLU A 290 34.71 11.82 -21.62
N SER A 291 33.89 11.44 -20.63
CA SER A 291 32.44 11.62 -20.73
C SER A 291 32.01 13.06 -20.44
N SER A 292 31.00 13.52 -21.17
CA SER A 292 30.31 14.80 -20.92
C SER A 292 29.20 14.72 -19.88
N VAL A 293 28.85 13.50 -19.41
CA VAL A 293 27.85 13.27 -18.36
C VAL A 293 28.54 13.35 -17.00
N THR A 294 27.97 14.10 -16.08
CA THR A 294 28.56 14.34 -14.75
C THR A 294 27.60 14.03 -13.61
N VAL A 295 28.17 13.66 -12.47
CA VAL A 295 27.44 13.50 -11.21
C VAL A 295 27.11 14.88 -10.65
N THR A 296 25.83 15.19 -10.49
CA THR A 296 25.37 16.49 -9.95
C THR A 296 24.98 16.41 -8.47
N GLU A 297 24.46 15.26 -8.00
CA GLU A 297 24.12 15.03 -6.60
C GLU A 297 24.46 13.60 -6.19
N GLN A 298 24.77 13.43 -4.91
CA GLN A 298 25.06 12.12 -4.30
C GLN A 298 24.33 11.99 -2.98
N GLN A 299 23.68 10.85 -2.77
CA GLN A 299 23.04 10.48 -1.52
C GLN A 299 23.45 9.07 -1.10
N PHE A 300 24.13 8.95 0.04
CA PHE A 300 24.49 7.64 0.59
C PHE A 300 23.28 7.01 1.29
N MET A 301 22.93 5.78 0.89
CA MET A 301 21.74 5.06 1.38
C MET A 301 22.10 3.89 2.32
N GLY A 302 23.38 3.69 2.62
CA GLY A 302 23.92 2.63 3.48
C GLY A 302 24.62 1.54 2.65
N ASP A 303 23.90 0.76 1.90
CA ASP A 303 24.41 -0.33 1.06
C ASP A 303 24.76 0.10 -0.38
N HIS A 304 24.23 1.24 -0.81
CA HIS A 304 24.49 1.84 -2.12
C HIS A 304 24.44 3.37 -2.04
N CYS A 305 24.90 4.02 -3.10
CA CYS A 305 24.71 5.45 -3.33
C CYS A 305 23.66 5.66 -4.43
N ARG A 306 22.80 6.64 -4.21
CA ARG A 306 21.91 7.19 -5.23
C ARG A 306 22.56 8.44 -5.80
N TYR A 307 22.62 8.53 -7.11
CA TYR A 307 23.23 9.62 -7.85
C TYR A 307 22.19 10.31 -8.72
N LEU A 308 22.26 11.64 -8.76
CA LEU A 308 21.65 12.42 -9.83
C LEU A 308 22.76 12.76 -10.81
N ILE A 309 22.53 12.45 -12.09
CA ILE A 309 23.47 12.73 -13.17
C ILE A 309 22.84 13.64 -14.20
N ASP A 310 23.60 14.54 -14.77
CA ASP A 310 23.20 15.33 -15.94
C ASP A 310 23.71 14.66 -17.22
N ALA A 311 22.80 14.12 -17.98
CA ALA A 311 23.06 13.49 -19.27
C ALA A 311 22.52 14.39 -20.40
N HIS A 312 23.34 15.32 -20.89
CA HIS A 312 23.00 16.27 -21.95
C HIS A 312 21.75 17.10 -21.66
N GLY A 313 21.65 17.64 -20.42
CA GLY A 313 20.50 18.42 -19.97
C GLY A 313 19.30 17.60 -19.51
N THR A 314 19.42 16.27 -19.49
CA THR A 314 18.42 15.36 -18.90
C THR A 314 18.95 14.84 -17.58
N GLN A 315 18.20 15.09 -16.50
CA GLN A 315 18.56 14.56 -15.19
C GLN A 315 18.08 13.10 -15.05
N LEU A 316 19.02 12.21 -14.75
CA LEU A 316 18.75 10.80 -14.52
C LEU A 316 19.17 10.40 -13.11
N ILE A 317 18.39 9.52 -12.52
CA ILE A 317 18.68 8.92 -11.21
C ILE A 317 19.30 7.55 -11.46
N ALA A 318 20.50 7.34 -10.91
CA ALA A 318 21.20 6.07 -10.96
C ALA A 318 21.48 5.54 -9.56
N THR A 319 21.73 4.26 -9.43
CA THR A 319 22.24 3.64 -8.19
C THR A 319 23.55 2.91 -8.48
N SER A 320 24.53 3.07 -7.60
CA SER A 320 25.80 2.34 -7.70
C SER A 320 26.33 1.99 -6.30
N SER A 321 26.93 0.81 -6.17
CA SER A 321 27.68 0.42 -5.00
C SER A 321 29.14 0.98 -5.01
N GLN A 322 29.61 1.44 -6.18
CA GLN A 322 30.91 2.10 -6.29
C GLN A 322 30.76 3.58 -5.92
N PRO A 323 31.64 4.11 -5.05
CA PRO A 323 31.61 5.53 -4.73
C PRO A 323 32.08 6.35 -5.94
N LEU A 324 31.33 7.41 -6.24
CA LEU A 324 31.64 8.42 -7.28
C LEU A 324 31.63 9.79 -6.60
N GLU A 325 32.44 10.71 -7.09
CA GLU A 325 32.54 12.06 -6.53
C GLU A 325 31.60 13.04 -7.26
N LEU A 326 31.22 14.11 -6.57
CA LEU A 326 30.47 15.23 -7.20
C LEU A 326 31.31 15.87 -8.30
N GLY A 327 30.69 16.09 -9.46
CA GLY A 327 31.36 16.62 -10.65
C GLY A 327 32.16 15.58 -11.43
N GLN A 328 32.24 14.35 -10.97
CA GLN A 328 32.94 13.28 -11.70
C GLN A 328 32.22 12.94 -13.01
N ALA A 329 33.03 12.82 -14.07
CA ALA A 329 32.56 12.36 -15.37
C ALA A 329 32.25 10.86 -15.34
N VAL A 330 31.11 10.46 -15.92
CA VAL A 330 30.65 9.07 -15.90
C VAL A 330 30.08 8.65 -17.24
N SER A 331 30.32 7.41 -17.65
CA SER A 331 29.53 6.79 -18.72
C SER A 331 28.18 6.33 -18.19
N VAL A 332 27.19 6.38 -19.06
CA VAL A 332 25.82 5.92 -18.78
C VAL A 332 25.46 4.79 -19.72
N ASN A 333 25.07 3.67 -19.15
CA ASN A 333 24.49 2.57 -19.89
C ASN A 333 23.07 2.30 -19.37
N ILE A 334 22.10 2.17 -20.26
CA ILE A 334 20.71 1.87 -19.91
C ILE A 334 20.49 0.37 -20.07
N ASP A 335 20.15 -0.29 -18.98
CA ASP A 335 19.57 -1.64 -19.04
C ASP A 335 18.16 -1.52 -19.61
N THR A 336 17.97 -1.96 -20.84
CA THR A 336 16.69 -1.84 -21.56
C THR A 336 15.64 -2.84 -21.09
N GLN A 337 16.01 -3.81 -20.24
CA GLN A 337 15.07 -4.82 -19.76
C GLN A 337 13.96 -4.18 -18.90
N GLY A 338 12.73 -4.20 -19.41
CA GLY A 338 11.56 -3.69 -18.71
C GLY A 338 11.42 -2.17 -18.68
N VAL A 339 12.13 -1.44 -19.56
CA VAL A 339 11.89 -0.01 -19.78
C VAL A 339 10.48 0.19 -20.32
N LEU A 340 9.76 1.18 -19.80
CA LEU A 340 8.37 1.45 -20.15
C LEU A 340 8.24 2.78 -20.84
N ALA A 341 7.41 2.82 -21.91
CA ALA A 341 7.09 4.04 -22.64
C ALA A 341 5.67 4.51 -22.31
N PHE A 342 5.54 5.80 -22.02
CA PHE A 342 4.28 6.50 -21.78
C PHE A 342 4.10 7.64 -22.80
N ALA A 343 2.84 7.81 -23.24
CA ALA A 343 2.47 8.87 -24.17
C ALA A 343 2.50 10.26 -23.50
#